data_a2de45e6da2904564b3429cf61ecc7b7
#
_entry.id   a2de45e6da2904564b3429cf61ecc7b7
#
_cell.length_a   1.000
_cell.length_b   1.000
_cell.length_c   1.000
_cell.angle_alpha   90.00
_cell.angle_beta   90.00
_cell.angle_gamma   90.00
#
_symmetry.space_group_name_H-M   'P 1'
#
loop_
_entity.id
_entity.type
_entity.pdbx_description
1 polymer ?
#
loop_
_entity_poly.entity_id
_entity_poly.type
_entity_poly.pdbx_seq_one_letter_code
_entity_poly.pdbx_strand_id
1 'polypeptide(L)'
;MFELKFTKEADENLTKLEKNKALSKRLKAVNKTLAYLEQNPRHPSLNTHEYTSLSREYGIKIFEAYAENKTPQAYRIFWYYGPDEKQITIVAITPHP
;
A
#
# COMPACT_ATOMS: atom_id res chain seq x y z
N MET A 1 9.86 12.38 -7.51
CA MET A 1 9.35 11.73 -6.31
C MET A 1 7.86 11.98 -6.19
N PHE A 2 7.09 11.02 -5.69
CA PHE A 2 5.65 11.15 -5.54
C PHE A 2 5.30 11.55 -4.11
N GLU A 3 4.26 12.36 -3.97
CA GLU A 3 3.69 12.66 -2.66
C GLU A 3 2.69 11.57 -2.32
N LEU A 4 2.82 10.97 -1.14
CA LEU A 4 1.87 9.94 -0.68
C LEU A 4 0.75 10.60 0.11
N LYS A 5 -0.48 10.28 -0.27
CA LYS A 5 -1.68 10.65 0.46
C LYS A 5 -2.31 9.38 1.03
N PHE A 6 -2.98 9.51 2.15
CA PHE A 6 -3.57 8.35 2.83
C PHE A 6 -5.05 8.59 3.04
N THR A 7 -5.86 7.59 2.69
CA THR A 7 -7.28 7.60 3.07
C THR A 7 -7.36 7.42 4.58
N LYS A 8 -8.54 7.70 5.15
CA LYS A 8 -8.77 7.46 6.58
C LYS A 8 -8.51 5.99 6.94
N GLU A 9 -8.96 5.07 6.08
CA GLU A 9 -8.73 3.64 6.31
C GLU A 9 -7.25 3.30 6.31
N ALA A 10 -6.50 3.77 5.33
CA ALA A 10 -5.06 3.51 5.25
C ALA A 10 -4.32 4.07 6.47
N ASP A 11 -4.69 5.27 6.89
CA ASP A 11 -4.09 5.90 8.06
C ASP A 11 -4.37 5.07 9.33
N GLU A 12 -5.60 4.60 9.49
CA GLU A 12 -5.97 3.74 10.60
C GLU A 12 -5.22 2.41 10.56
N ASN A 13 -5.09 1.82 9.36
CA ASN A 13 -4.32 0.58 9.18
C ASN A 13 -2.87 0.75 9.64
N LEU A 14 -2.24 1.84 9.21
CA LEU A 14 -0.84 2.11 9.55
C LEU A 14 -0.68 2.36 11.05
N THR A 15 -1.59 3.12 11.65
CA THR A 15 -1.57 3.41 13.07
C THR A 15 -1.65 2.12 13.91
N LYS A 16 -2.49 1.17 13.50
CA LYS A 16 -2.58 -0.12 14.20
C LYS A 16 -1.26 -0.87 14.18
N LEU A 17 -0.56 -0.84 13.04
CA LEU A 17 0.76 -1.47 12.95
C LEU A 17 1.78 -0.78 13.86
N GLU A 18 1.73 0.55 13.91
CA GLU A 18 2.66 1.35 14.72
C GLU A 18 2.46 1.11 16.21
N LYS A 19 1.24 0.88 16.65
CA LYS A 19 0.93 0.72 18.07
C LYS A 19 1.13 -0.70 18.59
N ASN A 20 1.33 -1.69 17.72
CA ASN A 20 1.44 -3.08 18.13
C ASN A 20 2.87 -3.58 17.94
N LYS A 21 3.61 -3.67 19.05
CA LYS A 21 5.01 -4.11 19.04
C LYS A 21 5.20 -5.49 18.43
N ALA A 22 4.21 -6.36 18.55
CA ALA A 22 4.26 -7.69 17.94
C ALA A 22 4.29 -7.64 16.42
N LEU A 23 3.88 -6.53 15.83
CA LEU A 23 3.83 -6.33 14.38
C LEU A 23 4.96 -5.44 13.85
N SER A 24 6.00 -5.22 14.65
CA SER A 24 7.09 -4.31 14.26
C SER A 24 7.79 -4.74 12.97
N LYS A 25 7.92 -6.04 12.75
CA LYS A 25 8.53 -6.57 11.52
C LYS A 25 7.66 -6.25 10.29
N ARG A 26 6.34 -6.38 10.44
CA ARG A 26 5.40 -6.01 9.38
C ARG A 26 5.41 -4.51 9.11
N LEU A 27 5.45 -3.71 10.16
CA LEU A 27 5.56 -2.27 10.03
C LEU A 27 6.80 -1.88 9.23
N LYS A 28 7.92 -2.51 9.52
CA LYS A 28 9.16 -2.25 8.79
C LYS A 28 9.01 -2.56 7.30
N ALA A 29 8.38 -3.69 6.97
CA ALA A 29 8.14 -4.08 5.58
C ALA A 29 7.20 -3.10 4.89
N VAL A 30 6.13 -2.69 5.56
CA VAL A 30 5.18 -1.71 5.03
C VAL A 30 5.87 -0.37 4.77
N ASN A 31 6.64 0.12 5.74
CA ASN A 31 7.35 1.40 5.58
C ASN A 31 8.35 1.37 4.43
N LYS A 32 9.03 0.25 4.24
CA LYS A 32 9.96 0.07 3.12
C LYS A 32 9.21 0.15 1.79
N THR A 33 8.04 -0.48 1.72
CA THR A 33 7.22 -0.48 0.51
C THR A 33 6.68 0.93 0.21
N LEU A 34 6.23 1.64 1.24
CA LEU A 34 5.80 3.03 1.08
C LEU A 34 6.94 3.91 0.53
N ALA A 35 8.16 3.69 1.02
CA ALA A 35 9.33 4.43 0.53
C ALA A 35 9.60 4.12 -0.96
N TYR A 36 9.47 2.87 -1.37
CA TYR A 36 9.59 2.51 -2.78
C TYR A 36 8.52 3.19 -3.63
N LEU A 37 7.27 3.19 -3.17
CA LEU A 37 6.17 3.85 -3.89
C LEU A 37 6.44 5.34 -4.06
N GLU A 38 6.96 5.98 -3.04
CA GLU A 38 7.30 7.39 -3.08
C GLU A 38 8.37 7.69 -4.13
N GLN A 39 9.38 6.85 -4.21
CA GLN A 39 10.50 7.06 -5.12
C GLN A 39 10.24 6.56 -6.52
N ASN A 40 9.64 5.37 -6.64
CA ASN A 40 9.38 4.75 -7.94
C ASN A 40 8.28 3.70 -7.81
N PRO A 41 7.02 4.06 -8.10
CA PRO A 41 5.91 3.10 -8.00
C PRO A 41 6.00 1.93 -8.98
N ARG A 42 6.94 1.99 -9.92
CA ARG A 42 7.18 0.90 -10.88
C ARG A 42 8.34 0.00 -10.45
N HIS A 43 8.85 0.19 -9.24
CA HIS A 43 9.97 -0.62 -8.75
C HIS A 43 9.60 -2.11 -8.77
N PRO A 44 10.46 -2.98 -9.34
CA PRO A 44 10.11 -4.41 -9.49
C PRO A 44 9.85 -5.12 -8.16
N SER A 45 10.48 -4.69 -7.07
CA SER A 45 10.26 -5.31 -5.76
C SER A 45 8.84 -5.18 -5.25
N LEU A 46 8.06 -4.26 -5.82
CA LEU A 46 6.66 -4.05 -5.40
C LEU A 46 5.72 -5.12 -5.96
N ASN A 47 6.14 -5.82 -7.03
CA ASN A 47 5.29 -6.80 -7.71
C ASN A 47 3.90 -6.22 -8.02
N THR A 48 3.87 -4.97 -8.44
CA THR A 48 2.62 -4.23 -8.64
C THR A 48 1.76 -4.84 -9.73
N HIS A 49 0.49 -4.99 -9.44
CA HIS A 49 -0.51 -5.36 -10.44
C HIS A 49 -1.85 -4.74 -10.08
N GLU A 50 -2.73 -4.63 -11.05
CA GLU A 50 -4.06 -4.08 -10.81
C GLU A 50 -4.89 -5.04 -9.96
N TYR A 51 -5.62 -4.50 -8.99
CA TYR A 51 -6.55 -5.29 -8.17
C TYR A 51 -7.97 -4.97 -8.63
N THR A 52 -8.47 -5.80 -9.54
CA THR A 52 -9.70 -5.50 -10.30
C THR A 52 -10.94 -5.33 -9.44
N SER A 53 -11.06 -6.08 -8.34
CA SER A 53 -12.22 -5.95 -7.44
C SER A 53 -12.36 -4.53 -6.90
N LEU A 54 -11.28 -3.96 -6.39
CA LEU A 54 -11.29 -2.60 -5.87
C LEU A 54 -11.39 -1.57 -6.98
N SER A 55 -10.76 -1.85 -8.13
CA SER A 55 -10.87 -0.96 -9.29
C SER A 55 -12.32 -0.77 -9.70
N ARG A 56 -13.09 -1.84 -9.71
CA ARG A 56 -14.53 -1.77 -10.03
C ARG A 56 -15.30 -0.98 -8.98
N GLU A 57 -15.00 -1.22 -7.71
CA GLU A 57 -15.69 -0.56 -6.61
C GLU A 57 -15.43 0.95 -6.63
N TYR A 58 -14.20 1.36 -6.87
CA TYR A 58 -13.80 2.77 -6.83
C TYR A 58 -14.02 3.50 -8.16
N GLY A 59 -14.20 2.77 -9.26
CA GLY A 59 -14.33 3.37 -10.59
C GLY A 59 -13.03 3.91 -11.17
N ILE A 60 -11.90 3.55 -10.57
CA ILE A 60 -10.56 3.93 -11.06
C ILE A 60 -9.63 2.73 -10.86
N LYS A 61 -8.48 2.74 -11.54
CA LYS A 61 -7.51 1.65 -11.40
C LYS A 61 -6.86 1.67 -10.02
N ILE A 62 -7.09 0.62 -9.25
CA ILE A 62 -6.45 0.39 -7.96
C ILE A 62 -5.39 -0.69 -8.15
N PHE A 63 -4.19 -0.42 -7.64
CA PHE A 63 -3.07 -1.35 -7.72
C PHE A 63 -2.78 -1.96 -6.36
N GLU A 64 -2.21 -3.16 -6.39
CA GLU A 64 -1.75 -3.87 -5.20
C GLU A 64 -0.24 -3.94 -5.25
N ALA A 65 0.43 -3.48 -4.20
CA ALA A 65 1.88 -3.63 -4.03
C ALA A 65 2.15 -4.57 -2.86
N TYR A 66 3.21 -5.36 -2.98
CA TYR A 66 3.57 -6.35 -1.99
C TYR A 66 4.48 -5.74 -0.92
N ALA A 67 3.98 -5.64 0.31
CA ALA A 67 4.83 -5.32 1.46
C ALA A 67 5.50 -6.59 1.96
N GLU A 68 4.75 -7.70 1.97
CA GLU A 68 5.26 -9.00 2.35
C GLU A 68 4.93 -10.02 1.28
N ASN A 69 5.70 -11.10 1.23
CA ASN A 69 5.49 -12.18 0.28
C ASN A 69 5.78 -13.51 1.00
N LYS A 70 5.06 -14.57 0.63
CA LYS A 70 5.27 -15.94 1.12
C LYS A 70 5.10 -16.13 2.63
N THR A 71 4.50 -15.18 3.32
CA THR A 71 4.17 -15.32 4.74
C THR A 71 2.66 -15.43 4.90
N PRO A 72 2.17 -16.16 5.93
CA PRO A 72 0.74 -16.18 6.21
C PRO A 72 0.22 -14.76 6.41
N GLN A 73 -0.93 -14.45 5.83
CA GLN A 73 -1.54 -13.12 5.92
C GLN A 73 -0.58 -12.02 5.50
N ALA A 74 0.17 -12.26 4.40
CA ALA A 74 1.11 -11.29 3.86
C ALA A 74 0.42 -9.95 3.61
N TYR A 75 1.03 -8.87 4.09
CA TYR A 75 0.44 -7.54 3.95
C TYR A 75 0.64 -6.99 2.55
N ARG A 76 -0.39 -6.26 2.10
CA ARG A 76 -0.43 -5.59 0.80
C ARG A 76 -0.77 -4.13 0.99
N ILE A 77 -0.32 -3.30 0.06
CA ILE A 77 -0.68 -1.88 0.02
C ILE A 77 -1.48 -1.66 -1.25
N PHE A 78 -2.71 -1.15 -1.09
CA PHE A 78 -3.59 -0.84 -2.21
C PHE A 78 -3.54 0.66 -2.46
N TRP A 79 -3.37 1.06 -3.72
CA TRP A 79 -3.10 2.45 -4.03
C TRP A 79 -3.53 2.81 -5.45
N TYR A 80 -3.64 4.11 -5.72
CA TYR A 80 -3.90 4.59 -7.08
C TYR A 80 -3.10 5.86 -7.34
N TYR A 81 -2.90 6.16 -8.63
CA TYR A 81 -2.28 7.42 -9.05
C TYR A 81 -3.30 8.56 -8.92
N GLY A 82 -2.91 9.63 -8.30
CA GLY A 82 -3.75 10.81 -8.15
C GLY A 82 -3.99 11.18 -6.70
N PRO A 83 -4.84 12.18 -6.45
CA PRO A 83 -5.69 12.90 -7.42
C PRO A 83 -4.93 13.76 -8.40
N ASP A 84 -3.81 14.34 -7.98
CA ASP A 84 -3.03 15.21 -8.83
C ASP A 84 -1.80 14.51 -9.40
N GLU A 85 -1.16 15.16 -10.36
CA GLU A 85 0.09 14.69 -10.91
C GLU A 85 1.13 14.57 -9.80
N LYS A 86 1.96 13.53 -9.85
CA LYS A 86 2.98 13.24 -8.85
C LYS A 86 2.42 12.92 -7.46
N GLN A 87 1.15 12.54 -7.39
CA GLN A 87 0.55 12.07 -6.15
C GLN A 87 0.11 10.61 -6.28
N ILE A 88 0.22 9.89 -5.16
CA ILE A 88 -0.27 8.52 -5.01
C ILE A 88 -1.11 8.50 -3.75
N THR A 89 -2.32 7.95 -3.86
CA THR A 89 -3.19 7.78 -2.69
C THR A 89 -3.15 6.33 -2.23
N ILE A 90 -2.80 6.13 -0.97
CA ILE A 90 -2.82 4.83 -0.33
C ILE A 90 -4.23 4.59 0.19
N VAL A 91 -4.88 3.54 -0.32
CA VAL A 91 -6.29 3.23 -0.03
C VAL A 91 -6.43 2.36 1.21
N ALA A 92 -5.57 1.37 1.34
CA ALA A 92 -5.61 0.42 2.46
C ALA A 92 -4.26 -0.28 2.60
N ILE A 93 -3.96 -0.69 3.82
CA ILE A 93 -2.75 -1.46 4.16
C ILE A 93 -3.22 -2.63 5.01
N THR A 94 -3.40 -3.78 4.38
CA THR A 94 -4.06 -4.93 5.01
C THR A 94 -3.45 -6.24 4.57
N PRO A 95 -3.74 -7.35 5.27
CA PRO A 95 -3.41 -8.67 4.75
C PRO A 95 -4.07 -8.88 3.38
N HIS A 96 -3.44 -9.66 2.53
CA HIS A 96 -4.00 -10.01 1.23
C HIS A 96 -5.34 -10.72 1.42
N PRO A 97 -6.42 -10.22 0.80
CA PRO A 97 -7.75 -10.81 0.97
C PRO A 97 -7.87 -12.18 0.31
#